data_30eaca6b762535b1506c9b732d5dbc7c
#
_entry.id   30eaca6b762535b1506c9b732d5dbc7c
#
_cell.length_a   1.000
_cell.length_b   1.000
_cell.length_c   1.000
_cell.angle_alpha   90.00
_cell.angle_beta   90.00
_cell.angle_gamma   90.00
#
_symmetry.space_group_name_H-M   'P 1'
#
loop_
_entity.id
_entity.type
_entity.pdbx_description
1 polymer ?
#
loop_
_entity_poly.entity_id
_entity_poly.type
_entity_poly.pdbx_seq_one_letter_code
_entity_poly.pdbx_strand_id
1 'polypeptide(L)'
;YDFIDLGEGRWGLVIADVSGKGVAAGLLMAMCRSVLRCVAVGQTSPAKVLSLVNRQLFPDIREDMFISMAYLILDGDGGEAVMARAGHDPAFWFHKESGEVTQLKPSGLAVGIDEG
;
A
#
# COMPACT_ATOMS: atom_id res chain seq x y z
N TYR A 1 -1.31 -7.62 5.92
CA TYR A 1 -1.61 -6.24 6.37
C TYR A 1 -0.61 -5.77 7.42
N ASP A 2 -0.49 -4.46 7.55
CA ASP A 2 0.40 -3.87 8.55
C ASP A 2 -0.10 -2.48 8.96
N PHE A 3 0.29 -2.08 10.16
CA PHE A 3 0.08 -0.74 10.69
C PHE A 3 1.43 -0.12 10.98
N ILE A 4 1.66 1.10 10.49
CA ILE A 4 2.95 1.78 10.60
C ILE A 4 2.75 3.10 11.31
N ASP A 5 3.39 3.27 12.46
CA ASP A 5 3.44 4.56 13.14
C ASP A 5 4.36 5.50 12.37
N LEU A 6 3.79 6.56 11.81
CA LEU A 6 4.52 7.57 11.04
C LEU A 6 4.94 8.78 11.88
N GLY A 7 4.59 8.77 13.17
CA GLY A 7 4.82 9.90 14.05
C GLY A 7 3.79 11.02 13.88
N GLU A 8 3.78 11.96 14.81
CA GLU A 8 2.91 13.16 14.77
C GLU A 8 1.41 12.83 14.64
N GLY A 9 0.97 11.73 15.23
CA GLY A 9 -0.42 11.29 15.17
C GLY A 9 -0.86 10.69 13.84
N ARG A 10 0.08 10.41 12.93
CA ARG A 10 -0.22 9.79 11.63
C ARG A 10 0.08 8.31 11.62
N TRP A 11 -0.77 7.57 10.95
CA TRP A 11 -0.67 6.13 10.80
C TRP A 11 -0.72 5.72 9.33
N GLY A 12 0.18 4.83 8.95
CA GLY A 12 0.11 4.14 7.67
C GLY A 12 -0.60 2.79 7.85
N LEU A 13 -1.56 2.53 7.00
CA LEU A 13 -2.26 1.25 6.95
C LEU A 13 -2.07 0.65 5.57
N VAL A 14 -1.65 -0.60 5.52
CA VAL A 14 -1.41 -1.28 4.26
C VAL A 14 -2.09 -2.64 4.25
N ILE A 15 -2.65 -2.98 3.10
CA ILE A 15 -3.02 -4.34 2.75
C ILE A 15 -2.36 -4.68 1.42
N ALA A 16 -1.78 -5.87 1.34
CA ALA A 16 -1.05 -6.30 0.16
C ALA A 16 -1.20 -7.81 -0.03
N ASP A 17 -1.12 -8.23 -1.28
CA ASP A 17 -1.19 -9.63 -1.65
C ASP A 17 -0.18 -9.92 -2.77
N VAL A 18 0.65 -10.93 -2.56
CA VAL A 18 1.63 -11.39 -3.55
C VAL A 18 0.98 -12.42 -4.45
N SER A 19 1.10 -12.22 -5.77
CA SER A 19 0.70 -13.24 -6.74
C SER A 19 1.69 -14.41 -6.65
N GLY A 20 1.24 -15.55 -6.23
CA GLY A 20 2.09 -16.73 -6.10
C GLY A 20 1.93 -17.43 -4.77
N LYS A 21 2.67 -18.50 -4.59
CA LYS A 21 2.57 -19.38 -3.43
C LYS A 21 3.95 -19.81 -2.95
N GLY A 22 3.98 -20.32 -1.73
CA GLY A 22 5.15 -20.97 -1.18
C GLY A 22 6.20 -20.01 -0.66
N VAL A 23 7.43 -20.49 -0.57
CA VAL A 23 8.55 -19.80 0.06
C VAL A 23 8.91 -18.50 -0.67
N ALA A 24 8.93 -18.52 -2.01
CA ALA A 24 9.30 -17.34 -2.80
C ALA A 24 8.31 -16.19 -2.57
N ALA A 25 7.00 -16.47 -2.55
CA ALA A 25 5.96 -15.47 -2.27
C ALA A 25 6.07 -14.93 -0.84
N GLY A 26 6.35 -15.79 0.13
CA GLY A 26 6.56 -15.38 1.53
C GLY A 26 7.77 -14.49 1.71
N LEU A 27 8.89 -14.79 1.05
CA LEU A 27 10.09 -13.97 1.07
C LEU A 27 9.86 -12.60 0.42
N LEU A 28 9.15 -12.57 -0.71
CA LEU A 28 8.83 -11.32 -1.38
C LEU A 28 7.91 -10.45 -0.50
N MET A 29 6.95 -11.05 0.19
CA MET A 29 6.09 -10.32 1.14
C MET A 29 6.90 -9.74 2.30
N ALA A 30 7.85 -10.50 2.85
CA ALA A 30 8.73 -10.02 3.92
C ALA A 30 9.60 -8.84 3.45
N MET A 31 10.16 -8.93 2.23
CA MET A 31 10.91 -7.83 1.63
C MET A 31 10.03 -6.60 1.43
N CYS A 32 8.84 -6.79 0.88
CA CYS A 32 7.86 -5.72 0.65
C CYS A 32 7.54 -4.98 1.95
N ARG A 33 7.24 -5.72 3.01
CA ARG A 33 6.96 -5.14 4.33
C ARG A 33 8.13 -4.30 4.84
N SER A 34 9.35 -4.82 4.73
CA SER A 34 10.55 -4.13 5.21
C SER A 34 10.83 -2.86 4.40
N VAL A 35 10.74 -2.95 3.08
CA VAL A 35 10.94 -1.78 2.20
C VAL A 35 9.87 -0.72 2.47
N LEU A 36 8.60 -1.13 2.57
CA LEU A 36 7.50 -0.20 2.84
C LEU A 36 7.73 0.56 4.15
N ARG A 37 8.09 -0.12 5.22
CA ARG A 37 8.37 0.51 6.52
C ARG A 37 9.53 1.51 6.44
N CYS A 38 10.55 1.21 5.65
CA CYS A 38 11.67 2.12 5.43
C CYS A 38 11.25 3.38 4.66
N VAL A 39 10.55 3.23 3.55
CA VAL A 39 10.22 4.35 2.67
C VAL A 39 9.04 5.17 3.17
N ALA A 40 8.18 4.61 4.01
CA ALA A 40 7.00 5.30 4.54
C ALA A 40 7.36 6.45 5.48
N VAL A 41 8.45 6.32 6.22
CA VAL A 41 8.88 7.33 7.21
C VAL A 41 9.17 8.66 6.51
N GLY A 42 8.56 9.74 7.01
CA GLY A 42 8.74 11.09 6.46
C GLY A 42 7.99 11.37 5.18
N GLN A 43 7.23 10.42 4.64
CA GLN A 43 6.40 10.63 3.45
C GLN A 43 4.95 10.92 3.83
N THR A 44 4.36 11.87 3.13
CA THR A 44 2.95 12.27 3.33
C THR A 44 2.04 11.84 2.17
N SER A 45 2.63 11.36 1.07
CA SER A 45 1.90 10.91 -0.12
C SER A 45 1.93 9.39 -0.22
N PRO A 46 0.79 8.70 -0.08
CA PRO A 46 0.71 7.25 -0.29
C PRO A 46 1.15 6.83 -1.69
N ALA A 47 0.81 7.60 -2.71
CA ALA A 47 1.21 7.31 -4.08
C ALA A 47 2.74 7.33 -4.24
N LYS A 48 3.41 8.29 -3.61
CA LYS A 48 4.87 8.37 -3.62
C LYS A 48 5.50 7.19 -2.89
N VAL A 49 4.92 6.77 -1.77
CA VAL A 49 5.39 5.60 -1.03
C VAL A 49 5.30 4.35 -1.91
N LEU A 50 4.15 4.11 -2.55
CA LEU A 50 4.00 2.95 -3.44
C LEU A 50 4.96 2.99 -4.64
N SER A 51 5.22 4.16 -5.20
CA SER A 51 6.21 4.32 -6.28
C SER A 51 7.63 3.99 -5.80
N LEU A 52 7.99 4.40 -4.59
CA LEU A 52 9.29 4.08 -4.00
C LEU A 52 9.42 2.57 -3.71
N VAL A 53 8.37 1.96 -3.18
CA VAL A 53 8.32 0.51 -2.97
C VAL A 53 8.51 -0.23 -4.30
N ASN A 54 7.79 0.18 -5.33
CA ASN A 54 7.92 -0.42 -6.67
C ASN A 54 9.35 -0.32 -7.19
N ARG A 55 9.93 0.86 -7.13
CA ARG A 55 11.30 1.10 -7.62
C ARG A 55 12.34 0.24 -6.89
N GLN A 56 12.17 0.06 -5.59
CA GLN A 56 13.09 -0.76 -4.79
C GLN A 56 12.93 -2.26 -5.05
N LEU A 57 11.71 -2.72 -5.23
CA LEU A 57 11.42 -4.15 -5.36
C LEU A 57 11.47 -4.65 -6.80
N PHE A 58 11.23 -3.78 -7.78
CA PHE A 58 11.11 -4.17 -9.19
C PHE A 58 12.28 -5.05 -9.68
N PRO A 59 13.55 -4.72 -9.37
CA PRO A 59 14.68 -5.56 -9.82
C PRO A 59 14.68 -6.97 -9.25
N ASP A 60 14.04 -7.17 -8.10
CA ASP A 60 14.03 -8.44 -7.38
C ASP A 60 12.74 -9.26 -7.61
N ILE A 61 11.74 -8.64 -8.25
CA ILE A 61 10.48 -9.32 -8.57
C ILE A 61 10.63 -10.07 -9.88
N ARG A 62 10.32 -11.37 -9.86
CA ARG A 62 10.32 -12.21 -11.07
C ARG A 62 9.20 -11.77 -12.01
N GLU A 63 9.41 -11.97 -13.32
CA GLU A 63 8.44 -11.57 -14.37
C GLU A 63 7.05 -12.17 -14.19
N ASP A 64 6.94 -13.33 -13.53
CA ASP A 64 5.69 -14.03 -13.27
C ASP A 64 5.03 -13.64 -11.93
N MET A 65 5.60 -12.67 -11.22
CA MET A 65 5.12 -12.26 -9.90
C MET A 65 4.81 -10.74 -9.86
N PHE A 66 3.85 -10.39 -9.02
CA PHE A 66 3.52 -9.00 -8.72
C PHE A 66 2.93 -8.90 -7.32
N ILE A 67 2.83 -7.69 -6.79
CA ILE A 67 2.22 -7.41 -5.50
C ILE A 67 1.09 -6.40 -5.71
N SER A 68 -0.13 -6.77 -5.35
CA SER A 68 -1.22 -5.80 -5.25
C SER A 68 -1.20 -5.16 -3.88
N MET A 69 -1.39 -3.84 -3.82
CA MET A 69 -1.33 -3.08 -2.57
C MET A 69 -2.37 -1.98 -2.52
N ALA A 70 -2.87 -1.72 -1.33
CA ALA A 70 -3.55 -0.48 -1.00
C ALA A 70 -2.87 0.10 0.24
N TYR A 71 -2.51 1.37 0.17
CA TYR A 71 -1.82 2.08 1.26
C TYR A 71 -2.56 3.36 1.57
N LEU A 72 -2.86 3.54 2.85
CA LEU A 72 -3.61 4.68 3.35
C LEU A 72 -2.81 5.36 4.46
N ILE A 73 -2.71 6.68 4.41
CA ILE A 73 -2.18 7.48 5.51
C ILE A 73 -3.37 8.15 6.19
N LEU A 74 -3.55 7.85 7.47
CA LEU A 74 -4.56 8.43 8.32
C LEU A 74 -3.91 9.48 9.21
N ASP A 75 -4.39 10.72 9.11
CA ASP A 75 -3.99 11.81 10.01
C ASP A 75 -5.05 11.96 11.12
N GLY A 76 -4.72 11.50 12.32
CA GLY A 76 -5.62 11.54 13.46
C GLY A 76 -5.95 12.95 13.95
N ASP A 77 -5.01 13.87 13.82
CA ASP A 77 -5.19 15.26 14.26
C ASP A 77 -6.02 16.08 13.27
N GLY A 78 -5.75 15.91 11.97
CA GLY A 78 -6.48 16.61 10.91
C GLY A 78 -7.76 15.92 10.47
N GLY A 79 -7.99 14.67 10.85
CA GLY A 79 -9.15 13.90 10.44
C GLY A 79 -9.15 13.53 8.95
N GLU A 80 -8.00 13.63 8.28
CA GLU A 80 -7.85 13.30 6.87
C GLU A 80 -7.33 11.88 6.67
N ALA A 81 -7.78 11.25 5.58
CA ALA A 81 -7.23 10.00 5.10
C ALA A 81 -6.92 10.13 3.61
N VAL A 82 -5.72 9.75 3.21
CA VAL A 82 -5.29 9.75 1.81
C VAL A 82 -4.86 8.34 1.44
N MET A 83 -5.31 7.86 0.30
CA MET A 83 -5.10 6.49 -0.13
C MET A 83 -4.51 6.43 -1.53
N ALA A 84 -3.59 5.48 -1.74
CA ALA A 84 -3.15 5.05 -3.06
C ALA A 84 -3.36 3.55 -3.20
N ARG A 85 -3.52 3.10 -4.43
CA ARG A 85 -3.78 1.71 -4.77
C ARG A 85 -2.89 1.27 -5.92
N ALA A 86 -2.32 0.10 -5.78
CA ALA A 86 -1.48 -0.54 -6.79
C ALA A 86 -2.11 -1.89 -7.17
N GLY A 87 -3.10 -1.86 -8.06
CA GLY A 87 -3.75 -3.06 -8.57
C GLY A 87 -4.56 -3.89 -7.56
N HIS A 88 -4.78 -3.37 -6.36
CA HIS A 88 -5.52 -4.06 -5.31
C HIS A 88 -7.04 -3.80 -5.43
N ASP A 89 -7.85 -4.62 -4.78
CA ASP A 89 -9.29 -4.42 -4.71
C ASP A 89 -9.62 -3.06 -4.08
N PRO A 90 -10.74 -2.43 -4.48
CA PRO A 90 -11.14 -1.15 -3.90
C PRO A 90 -11.44 -1.25 -2.42
N ALA A 91 -11.20 -0.17 -1.69
CA ALA A 91 -11.67 -0.04 -0.31
C ALA A 91 -13.10 0.50 -0.28
N PHE A 92 -13.81 0.19 0.77
CA PHE A 92 -15.16 0.69 1.00
C PHE A 92 -15.18 1.51 2.29
N TRP A 93 -15.73 2.72 2.19
CA TRP A 93 -15.90 3.60 3.34
C TRP A 93 -17.38 3.62 3.74
N PHE A 94 -17.66 3.14 4.94
CA PHE A 94 -18.98 3.21 5.54
C PHE A 94 -19.15 4.53 6.29
N HIS A 95 -20.15 5.32 5.88
CA HIS A 95 -20.49 6.58 6.53
C HIS A 95 -21.52 6.34 7.63
N LYS A 96 -21.07 6.40 8.86
CA LYS A 96 -21.91 6.08 10.04
C LYS A 96 -23.17 6.93 10.13
N GLU A 97 -23.08 8.21 9.80
CA GLU A 97 -24.21 9.15 9.93
C GLU A 97 -25.28 8.93 8.87
N SER A 98 -24.89 8.69 7.62
CA SER A 98 -25.82 8.49 6.50
C SER A 98 -26.19 7.03 6.26
N GLY A 99 -25.38 6.10 6.75
CA GLY A 99 -25.50 4.67 6.43
C GLY A 99 -25.04 4.30 5.02
N GLU A 100 -24.49 5.26 4.27
CA GLU A 100 -24.02 5.06 2.92
C GLU A 100 -22.64 4.40 2.88
N VAL A 101 -22.34 3.73 1.77
CA VAL A 101 -21.03 3.14 1.50
C VAL A 101 -20.46 3.79 0.25
N THR A 102 -19.25 4.34 0.37
CA THR A 102 -18.50 4.89 -0.77
C THR A 102 -17.38 3.92 -1.15
N GLN A 103 -17.28 3.63 -2.44
CA GLN A 103 -16.16 2.85 -2.98
C GLN A 103 -14.97 3.77 -3.26
N LEU A 104 -13.81 3.45 -2.68
CA LEU A 104 -12.56 4.17 -2.90
C LEU A 104 -11.69 3.35 -3.87
N LYS A 105 -11.60 3.83 -5.11
CA LYS A 105 -10.92 3.11 -6.20
C LYS A 105 -9.94 4.01 -6.97
N PRO A 106 -8.87 4.53 -6.32
CA PRO A 106 -7.82 5.23 -7.06
C PRO A 106 -7.15 4.28 -8.06
N SER A 107 -6.75 4.79 -9.23
CA SER A 107 -6.08 3.99 -10.25
C SER A 107 -4.62 3.70 -9.87
N GLY A 108 -4.10 2.58 -10.33
CA GLY A 108 -2.70 2.20 -10.13
C GLY A 108 -2.43 0.76 -10.55
N LEU A 109 -1.29 0.52 -11.18
CA LEU A 109 -0.81 -0.81 -11.52
C LEU A 109 -0.21 -1.50 -10.30
N ALA A 110 -0.27 -2.83 -10.27
CA ALA A 110 0.38 -3.61 -9.23
C ALA A 110 1.89 -3.39 -9.23
N VAL A 111 2.49 -3.55 -8.05
CA VAL A 111 3.95 -3.45 -7.87
C VAL A 111 4.63 -4.60 -8.62
N GLY A 112 5.65 -4.27 -9.38
CA GLY A 112 6.42 -5.23 -10.17
C GLY A 112 5.96 -5.41 -11.63
N ILE A 113 4.87 -4.75 -12.04
CA ILE A 113 4.38 -4.83 -13.42
C ILE A 113 5.17 -3.91 -14.35
N ASP A 114 5.49 -2.71 -13.90
CA ASP A 114 6.20 -1.69 -14.65
C ASP A 114 7.21 -0.98 -13.75
N GLU A 115 8.39 -0.68 -14.29
CA GLU A 115 9.47 -0.05 -13.53
C GLU A 115 9.11 1.38 -13.06
N GLY A 116 8.37 2.06 -13.86
CA GLY A 116 7.92 3.43 -13.60
C GLY A 116 6.58 3.48 -12.96
#